data_b9ab0d1e4d05ab16d654398e29434ccd
#
_entry.id   b9ab0d1e4d05ab16d654398e29434ccd
#
_cell.length_a   1.000
_cell.length_b   1.000
_cell.length_c   1.000
_cell.angle_alpha   90.00
_cell.angle_beta   90.00
_cell.angle_gamma   90.00
#
_symmetry.space_group_name_H-M   'P 1'
#
loop_
_entity.id
_entity.type
_entity.pdbx_description
1 polymer ?
#
loop_
_entity_poly.entity_id
_entity_poly.type
_entity_poly.pdbx_seq_one_letter_code
_entity_poly.pdbx_strand_id
1 'polypeptide(L)'
;MRSLLAPAAICALALSTADYVRPAPQVIEVAKGIHLFITKPYGEAGLDGNAVAILSNDGVLVFDSNGTPAASALVLAEIRKLTDKPVRYVVNSHWHWDHWYGTETYTKAFPGVKVVAHEKTREMMAGPAIEFNRPGIESQLPGYVAMLEKRAAENPAAQPVLDEARFFLEQKKNAKLVLPTQTYTDTLTLKLGEREIQLRHVDRAVTPGDTFLYLPAEKIVITGDLLVNPIAFALSSYPTGWLRTLEAIDALDGAIIIPGHGEPLRDKALLHAHMNVMRELLKAGKDAKQRGLDADQAKEEVLPRLRADMLVMTKDDPKLNEQFRIYLVDWFMHRVYDELNGPLSDAIAPIPRR
;
A
#
# COMPACT_ATOMS: atom_id res chain seq x y z
N MET A 1 -59.23 28.25 28.75
CA MET A 1 -58.79 27.61 27.53
C MET A 1 -57.26 27.66 27.47
N ARG A 2 -56.61 26.57 27.81
CA ARG A 2 -55.15 26.45 27.74
C ARG A 2 -54.80 25.66 26.48
N SER A 3 -54.14 26.32 25.53
CA SER A 3 -53.63 25.72 24.33
C SER A 3 -52.33 24.94 24.66
N LEU A 4 -52.35 23.63 24.46
CA LEU A 4 -51.20 22.74 24.54
C LEU A 4 -50.51 22.69 23.15
N LEU A 5 -49.36 23.34 23.05
CA LEU A 5 -48.44 23.16 21.94
C LEU A 5 -47.68 21.83 22.17
N ALA A 6 -47.90 20.89 21.30
CA ALA A 6 -47.10 19.65 21.25
C ALA A 6 -45.70 19.94 20.70
N PRO A 7 -44.63 19.33 21.27
CA PRO A 7 -43.30 19.47 20.70
C PRO A 7 -43.18 18.64 19.41
N ALA A 8 -42.76 19.29 18.35
CA ALA A 8 -42.37 18.61 17.12
C ALA A 8 -41.17 17.68 17.40
N ALA A 9 -41.41 16.40 17.30
CA ALA A 9 -40.34 15.39 17.33
C ALA A 9 -39.50 15.53 16.07
N ILE A 10 -38.29 16.04 16.23
CA ILE A 10 -37.25 15.95 15.21
C ILE A 10 -36.86 14.47 15.14
N CYS A 11 -37.43 13.74 14.16
CA CYS A 11 -36.93 12.44 13.78
C CYS A 11 -35.53 12.63 13.17
N ALA A 12 -34.49 12.43 13.98
CA ALA A 12 -33.17 12.22 13.47
C ALA A 12 -33.24 10.89 12.67
N LEU A 13 -33.27 11.01 11.35
CA LEU A 13 -32.99 9.85 10.47
C LEU A 13 -31.59 9.37 10.82
N ALA A 14 -31.50 8.27 11.58
CA ALA A 14 -30.32 7.45 11.64
C ALA A 14 -30.11 6.92 10.21
N LEU A 15 -29.23 7.58 9.45
CA LEU A 15 -28.78 7.10 8.16
C LEU A 15 -28.03 5.78 8.42
N SER A 16 -28.72 4.68 8.19
CA SER A 16 -28.16 3.34 8.20
C SER A 16 -27.18 3.25 7.03
N THR A 17 -25.91 2.96 7.32
CA THR A 17 -24.86 2.65 6.33
C THR A 17 -25.06 1.24 5.74
N ALA A 18 -26.28 0.73 5.69
CA ALA A 18 -26.61 -0.68 5.50
C ALA A 18 -26.51 -1.18 4.06
N ASP A 19 -26.25 -0.35 3.05
CA ASP A 19 -26.47 -0.75 1.65
C ASP A 19 -25.22 -1.04 0.83
N TYR A 20 -24.01 -0.76 1.31
CA TYR A 20 -22.78 -1.09 0.58
C TYR A 20 -22.22 -2.44 1.02
N VAL A 21 -22.20 -3.40 0.10
CA VAL A 21 -21.54 -4.69 0.29
C VAL A 21 -20.22 -4.70 -0.48
N ARG A 22 -19.11 -4.73 0.27
CA ARG A 22 -17.79 -4.83 -0.34
C ARG A 22 -17.64 -6.18 -1.09
N PRO A 23 -17.21 -6.18 -2.35
CA PRO A 23 -17.01 -7.42 -3.10
C PRO A 23 -15.86 -8.24 -2.50
N ALA A 24 -15.97 -9.57 -2.67
CA ALA A 24 -14.88 -10.49 -2.30
C ALA A 24 -13.61 -10.17 -3.10
N PRO A 25 -12.41 -10.44 -2.54
CA PRO A 25 -11.15 -10.27 -3.25
C PRO A 25 -11.05 -11.26 -4.42
N GLN A 26 -10.31 -10.88 -5.46
CA GLN A 26 -9.81 -11.83 -6.42
C GLN A 26 -8.78 -12.71 -5.71
N VAL A 27 -8.87 -14.04 -5.88
CA VAL A 27 -7.94 -15.01 -5.26
C VAL A 27 -7.14 -15.68 -6.36
N ILE A 28 -5.82 -15.60 -6.27
CA ILE A 28 -4.89 -16.20 -7.23
C ILE A 28 -3.97 -17.17 -6.47
N GLU A 29 -4.03 -18.45 -6.77
CA GLU A 29 -2.99 -19.38 -6.32
C GLU A 29 -1.75 -19.17 -7.19
N VAL A 30 -0.75 -18.50 -6.63
CA VAL A 30 0.50 -18.15 -7.33
C VAL A 30 1.42 -19.37 -7.44
N ALA A 31 1.47 -20.16 -6.38
CA ALA A 31 2.11 -21.46 -6.28
C ALA A 31 1.39 -22.27 -5.20
N LYS A 32 1.66 -23.58 -5.13
CA LYS A 32 1.00 -24.48 -4.17
C LYS A 32 1.04 -23.93 -2.74
N GLY A 33 -0.14 -23.57 -2.22
CA GLY A 33 -0.32 -23.03 -0.88
C GLY A 33 0.19 -21.59 -0.70
N ILE A 34 0.38 -20.84 -1.77
CA ILE A 34 0.71 -19.41 -1.76
C ILE A 34 -0.36 -18.69 -2.57
N HIS A 35 -1.18 -17.90 -1.87
CA HIS A 35 -2.36 -17.25 -2.45
C HIS A 35 -2.24 -15.73 -2.31
N LEU A 36 -2.39 -15.05 -3.45
CA LEU A 36 -2.51 -13.60 -3.55
C LEU A 36 -3.99 -13.22 -3.50
N PHE A 37 -4.33 -12.22 -2.70
CA PHE A 37 -5.65 -11.62 -2.60
C PHE A 37 -5.58 -10.18 -3.06
N ILE A 38 -6.27 -9.87 -4.16
CA ILE A 38 -6.39 -8.51 -4.69
C ILE A 38 -7.76 -7.99 -4.33
N THR A 39 -7.82 -7.00 -3.44
CA THR A 39 -9.07 -6.36 -3.03
C THR A 39 -9.40 -5.18 -3.94
N LYS A 40 -10.69 -4.94 -4.15
CA LYS A 40 -11.15 -3.79 -4.96
C LYS A 40 -10.78 -2.47 -4.25
N PRO A 41 -10.27 -1.46 -4.98
CA PRO A 41 -10.15 -0.09 -4.44
C PRO A 41 -11.50 0.47 -3.97
N TYR A 42 -11.48 1.54 -3.18
CA TYR A 42 -12.67 2.29 -2.73
C TYR A 42 -12.99 3.44 -3.70
N GLY A 43 -13.17 3.12 -4.97
CA GLY A 43 -13.35 4.11 -6.03
C GLY A 43 -12.18 5.10 -6.07
N GLU A 44 -12.48 6.40 -6.07
CA GLU A 44 -11.49 7.48 -6.00
C GLU A 44 -11.08 7.84 -4.57
N ALA A 45 -11.79 7.30 -3.56
CA ALA A 45 -11.55 7.61 -2.15
C ALA A 45 -10.30 6.94 -1.59
N GLY A 46 -9.88 5.81 -2.15
CA GLY A 46 -8.70 5.09 -1.67
C GLY A 46 -8.45 3.78 -2.40
N LEU A 47 -7.20 3.35 -2.36
CA LEU A 47 -6.78 2.03 -2.84
C LEU A 47 -6.74 1.03 -1.68
N ASP A 48 -6.28 -0.17 -1.96
CA ASP A 48 -6.05 -1.22 -0.97
C ASP A 48 -4.86 -2.06 -1.41
N GLY A 49 -3.97 -2.38 -0.49
CA GLY A 49 -2.79 -3.20 -0.77
C GLY A 49 -3.16 -4.66 -1.01
N ASN A 50 -2.32 -5.36 -1.73
CA ASN A 50 -2.39 -6.81 -1.84
C ASN A 50 -2.16 -7.46 -0.47
N ALA A 51 -2.82 -8.59 -0.23
CA ALA A 51 -2.49 -9.48 0.87
C ALA A 51 -2.05 -10.85 0.32
N VAL A 52 -1.06 -11.47 0.96
CA VAL A 52 -0.60 -12.80 0.54
C VAL A 52 -0.67 -13.78 1.70
N ALA A 53 -1.35 -14.91 1.52
CA ALA A 53 -1.34 -16.00 2.50
C ALA A 53 -0.38 -17.11 2.05
N ILE A 54 0.50 -17.50 2.97
CA ILE A 54 1.41 -18.64 2.83
C ILE A 54 0.92 -19.73 3.78
N LEU A 55 0.38 -20.80 3.20
CA LEU A 55 -0.23 -21.91 3.92
C LEU A 55 0.80 -22.99 4.24
N SER A 56 0.69 -23.61 5.42
CA SER A 56 1.45 -24.80 5.79
C SER A 56 0.62 -25.70 6.71
N ASN A 57 1.17 -26.88 7.05
CA ASN A 57 0.55 -27.79 8.01
C ASN A 57 0.53 -27.22 9.45
N ASP A 58 1.41 -26.26 9.76
CA ASP A 58 1.55 -25.69 11.11
C ASP A 58 0.77 -24.36 11.27
N GLY A 59 0.23 -23.81 10.22
CA GLY A 59 -0.48 -22.54 10.25
C GLY A 59 -0.33 -21.73 8.97
N VAL A 60 -0.72 -20.45 9.05
CA VAL A 60 -0.70 -19.49 7.96
C VAL A 60 0.16 -18.29 8.35
N LEU A 61 0.96 -17.79 7.41
CA LEU A 61 1.52 -16.45 7.46
C LEU A 61 0.74 -15.58 6.47
N VAL A 62 0.30 -14.40 6.93
CA VAL A 62 -0.31 -13.37 6.07
C VAL A 62 0.70 -12.22 5.94
N PHE A 63 1.05 -11.87 4.71
CA PHE A 63 1.85 -10.70 4.40
C PHE A 63 0.93 -9.59 3.93
N ASP A 64 0.96 -8.49 4.65
CA ASP A 64 0.06 -7.36 4.64
C ASP A 64 -1.41 -7.69 4.96
N SER A 65 -2.10 -6.74 5.54
CA SER A 65 -3.42 -6.94 6.10
C SER A 65 -4.45 -5.94 5.61
N ASN A 66 -4.23 -5.41 4.41
CA ASN A 66 -5.11 -4.44 3.76
C ASN A 66 -5.31 -3.12 4.55
N GLY A 67 -6.05 -2.20 3.96
CA GLY A 67 -6.27 -0.84 4.48
C GLY A 67 -7.49 -0.68 5.36
N THR A 68 -8.30 -1.74 5.55
CA THR A 68 -9.49 -1.69 6.40
C THR A 68 -9.81 -3.04 7.05
N PRO A 69 -10.45 -3.04 8.23
CA PRO A 69 -10.93 -4.26 8.87
C PRO A 69 -11.87 -5.08 7.97
N ALA A 70 -12.72 -4.42 7.19
CA ALA A 70 -13.65 -5.10 6.28
C ALA A 70 -12.93 -5.84 5.15
N ALA A 71 -11.91 -5.24 4.54
CA ALA A 71 -11.10 -5.90 3.50
C ALA A 71 -10.38 -7.13 4.07
N SER A 72 -9.72 -6.98 5.22
CA SER A 72 -9.07 -8.09 5.92
C SER A 72 -10.05 -9.21 6.32
N ALA A 73 -11.27 -8.87 6.72
CA ALA A 73 -12.28 -9.87 7.06
C ALA A 73 -12.68 -10.71 5.86
N LEU A 74 -12.78 -10.10 4.67
CA LEU A 74 -13.05 -10.82 3.42
C LEU A 74 -11.87 -11.72 3.04
N VAL A 75 -10.62 -11.22 3.14
CA VAL A 75 -9.42 -12.02 2.91
C VAL A 75 -9.35 -13.20 3.88
N LEU A 76 -9.61 -12.97 5.17
CA LEU A 76 -9.65 -14.04 6.18
C LEU A 76 -10.73 -15.08 5.88
N ALA A 77 -11.90 -14.64 5.38
CA ALA A 77 -12.96 -15.56 4.98
C ALA A 77 -12.52 -16.46 3.81
N GLU A 78 -11.78 -15.92 2.84
CA GLU A 78 -11.20 -16.73 1.76
C GLU A 78 -10.12 -17.69 2.28
N ILE A 79 -9.22 -17.23 3.16
CA ILE A 79 -8.20 -18.11 3.79
C ILE A 79 -8.85 -19.29 4.49
N ARG A 80 -9.97 -19.08 5.21
CA ARG A 80 -10.71 -20.15 5.91
C ARG A 80 -11.36 -21.17 4.99
N LYS A 81 -11.58 -20.86 3.70
CA LYS A 81 -12.01 -21.86 2.69
C LYS A 81 -10.85 -22.74 2.24
N LEU A 82 -9.62 -22.24 2.34
CA LEU A 82 -8.40 -22.95 1.90
C LEU A 82 -7.81 -23.84 3.00
N THR A 83 -7.98 -23.48 4.28
CA THR A 83 -7.39 -24.20 5.40
C THR A 83 -8.13 -23.94 6.72
N ASP A 84 -8.13 -24.93 7.62
CA ASP A 84 -8.59 -24.81 9.01
C ASP A 84 -7.48 -24.36 9.97
N LYS A 85 -6.25 -24.20 9.46
CA LYS A 85 -5.09 -23.84 10.29
C LYS A 85 -5.15 -22.39 10.74
N PRO A 86 -4.66 -22.07 11.96
CA PRO A 86 -4.66 -20.71 12.46
C PRO A 86 -3.63 -19.83 11.72
N VAL A 87 -3.93 -18.52 11.63
CA VAL A 87 -2.92 -17.53 11.27
C VAL A 87 -1.96 -17.38 12.46
N ARG A 88 -0.69 -17.67 12.24
CA ARG A 88 0.39 -17.57 13.22
C ARG A 88 1.18 -16.28 13.13
N TYR A 89 1.28 -15.73 11.92
CA TYR A 89 2.02 -14.52 11.66
C TYR A 89 1.22 -13.59 10.76
N VAL A 90 1.22 -12.30 11.07
CA VAL A 90 0.90 -11.20 10.17
C VAL A 90 2.20 -10.41 10.01
N VAL A 91 2.68 -10.25 8.78
CA VAL A 91 3.88 -9.46 8.50
C VAL A 91 3.44 -8.20 7.77
N ASN A 92 3.78 -7.03 8.32
CA ASN A 92 3.53 -5.76 7.64
C ASN A 92 4.79 -5.36 6.87
N SER A 93 4.64 -5.13 5.56
CA SER A 93 5.72 -4.74 4.67
C SER A 93 6.29 -3.37 5.03
N HIS A 94 5.42 -2.40 5.25
CA HIS A 94 5.78 -1.02 5.57
C HIS A 94 4.61 -0.28 6.26
N TRP A 95 4.73 1.04 6.46
CA TRP A 95 3.78 1.81 7.27
C TRP A 95 2.62 2.44 6.48
N HIS A 96 2.52 2.34 5.17
CA HIS A 96 1.39 2.87 4.43
C HIS A 96 0.10 2.19 4.88
N TRP A 97 -0.95 2.98 5.09
CA TRP A 97 -2.17 2.57 5.78
C TRP A 97 -2.87 1.38 5.12
N ASP A 98 -2.77 1.24 3.84
CA ASP A 98 -3.43 0.21 3.03
C ASP A 98 -2.78 -1.18 3.15
N HIS A 99 -1.70 -1.29 3.93
CA HIS A 99 -1.00 -2.55 4.21
C HIS A 99 -1.17 -3.07 5.65
N TRP A 100 -1.69 -2.25 6.60
CA TRP A 100 -1.73 -2.68 8.00
C TRP A 100 -2.96 -2.27 8.82
N TYR A 101 -3.85 -1.38 8.33
CA TYR A 101 -5.02 -0.94 9.10
C TYR A 101 -6.02 -2.06 9.38
N GLY A 102 -5.96 -3.16 8.66
CA GLY A 102 -6.78 -4.34 8.88
C GLY A 102 -6.21 -5.38 9.86
N THR A 103 -5.00 -5.16 10.43
CA THR A 103 -4.30 -6.11 11.31
C THR A 103 -5.16 -6.56 12.50
N GLU A 104 -6.05 -5.69 13.03
CA GLU A 104 -6.93 -6.05 14.15
C GLU A 104 -7.83 -7.27 13.86
N THR A 105 -8.21 -7.48 12.60
CA THR A 105 -9.03 -8.62 12.19
C THR A 105 -8.36 -9.95 12.55
N TYR A 106 -7.07 -10.05 12.29
CA TYR A 106 -6.29 -11.25 12.58
C TYR A 106 -6.01 -11.41 14.06
N THR A 107 -5.70 -10.33 14.78
CA THR A 107 -5.43 -10.39 16.22
C THR A 107 -6.69 -10.72 17.04
N LYS A 108 -7.87 -10.30 16.56
CA LYS A 108 -9.16 -10.70 17.16
C LYS A 108 -9.49 -12.16 16.86
N ALA A 109 -9.25 -12.63 15.63
CA ALA A 109 -9.60 -13.99 15.23
C ALA A 109 -8.64 -15.05 15.80
N PHE A 110 -7.38 -14.69 16.04
CA PHE A 110 -6.32 -15.59 16.48
C PHE A 110 -5.54 -14.96 17.65
N PRO A 111 -6.03 -15.11 18.89
CA PRO A 111 -5.28 -14.66 20.07
C PRO A 111 -3.89 -15.32 20.10
N GLY A 112 -2.84 -14.51 20.18
CA GLY A 112 -1.45 -14.99 20.13
C GLY A 112 -0.80 -14.99 18.75
N VAL A 113 -1.49 -14.53 17.68
CA VAL A 113 -0.85 -14.24 16.39
C VAL A 113 0.27 -13.22 16.58
N LYS A 114 1.43 -13.49 15.99
CA LYS A 114 2.56 -12.56 16.04
C LYS A 114 2.44 -11.57 14.88
N VAL A 115 2.44 -10.28 15.19
CA VAL A 115 2.52 -9.20 14.20
C VAL A 115 3.99 -8.82 14.07
N VAL A 116 4.56 -8.95 12.87
CA VAL A 116 5.99 -8.79 12.62
C VAL A 116 6.21 -7.66 11.62
N ALA A 117 7.19 -6.80 11.86
CA ALA A 117 7.64 -5.80 10.90
C ALA A 117 9.11 -5.42 11.16
N HIS A 118 9.71 -4.68 10.24
CA HIS A 118 10.98 -4.01 10.50
C HIS A 118 10.82 -2.98 11.65
N GLU A 119 11.87 -2.77 12.47
CA GLU A 119 11.78 -1.86 13.62
C GLU A 119 11.37 -0.44 13.21
N LYS A 120 11.90 0.08 12.09
CA LYS A 120 11.54 1.41 11.57
C LYS A 120 10.09 1.48 11.12
N THR A 121 9.55 0.42 10.53
CA THR A 121 8.11 0.34 10.22
C THR A 121 7.28 0.47 11.49
N ARG A 122 7.65 -0.25 12.57
CA ARG A 122 6.95 -0.14 13.87
C ARG A 122 7.06 1.26 14.46
N GLU A 123 8.24 1.90 14.41
CA GLU A 123 8.44 3.28 14.87
C GLU A 123 7.52 4.25 14.13
N MET A 124 7.45 4.15 12.79
CA MET A 124 6.58 4.98 11.97
C MET A 124 5.09 4.75 12.30
N MET A 125 4.67 3.49 12.42
CA MET A 125 3.29 3.12 12.78
C MET A 125 2.89 3.61 14.16
N ALA A 126 3.83 3.76 15.11
CA ALA A 126 3.55 4.20 16.47
C ALA A 126 3.20 5.68 16.62
N GLY A 127 3.45 6.50 15.61
CA GLY A 127 3.18 7.94 15.66
C GLY A 127 3.18 8.63 14.31
N PRO A 128 4.32 8.78 13.62
CA PRO A 128 4.41 9.60 12.40
C PRO A 128 3.39 9.24 11.31
N ALA A 129 3.16 7.94 11.06
CA ALA A 129 2.19 7.47 10.09
C ALA A 129 0.74 7.84 10.47
N ILE A 130 0.41 7.80 11.76
CA ILE A 130 -0.91 8.20 12.27
C ILE A 130 -1.13 9.70 12.01
N GLU A 131 -0.15 10.51 12.38
CA GLU A 131 -0.21 11.97 12.18
C GLU A 131 -0.32 12.33 10.69
N PHE A 132 0.44 11.66 9.83
CA PHE A 132 0.38 11.85 8.37
C PHE A 132 -1.01 11.52 7.80
N ASN A 133 -1.63 10.43 8.26
CA ASN A 133 -2.93 9.98 7.76
C ASN A 133 -4.12 10.71 8.38
N ARG A 134 -3.93 11.41 9.52
CA ARG A 134 -5.00 12.09 10.26
C ARG A 134 -5.81 13.07 9.40
N PRO A 135 -5.22 14.00 8.61
CA PRO A 135 -5.99 14.91 7.77
C PRO A 135 -6.87 14.20 6.75
N GLY A 136 -6.41 13.05 6.22
CA GLY A 136 -7.20 12.20 5.33
C GLY A 136 -8.49 11.73 5.98
N ILE A 137 -8.42 11.29 7.23
CA ILE A 137 -9.55 10.73 7.98
C ILE A 137 -10.45 11.83 8.58
N GLU A 138 -9.87 12.92 9.08
CA GLU A 138 -10.61 13.95 9.81
C GLU A 138 -11.19 15.05 8.92
N SER A 139 -10.62 15.30 7.73
CA SER A 139 -11.06 16.40 6.86
C SER A 139 -11.24 16.02 5.39
N GLN A 140 -10.27 15.35 4.76
CA GLN A 140 -10.31 15.11 3.32
C GLN A 140 -11.42 14.13 2.91
N LEU A 141 -11.48 12.95 3.55
CA LEU A 141 -12.56 11.99 3.31
C LEU A 141 -13.95 12.52 3.71
N PRO A 142 -14.15 13.17 4.87
CA PRO A 142 -15.42 13.84 5.18
C PRO A 142 -15.81 14.89 4.14
N GLY A 143 -14.86 15.71 3.66
CA GLY A 143 -15.09 16.69 2.60
C GLY A 143 -15.49 16.04 1.27
N TYR A 144 -14.86 14.95 0.90
CA TYR A 144 -15.20 14.15 -0.28
C TYR A 144 -16.61 13.54 -0.17
N VAL A 145 -16.95 12.96 0.98
CA VAL A 145 -18.31 12.45 1.24
C VAL A 145 -19.35 13.57 1.13
N ALA A 146 -19.11 14.74 1.75
CA ALA A 146 -20.03 15.88 1.65
C ALA A 146 -20.21 16.40 0.21
N MET A 147 -19.16 16.36 -0.61
CA MET A 147 -19.25 16.67 -2.04
C MET A 147 -20.13 15.64 -2.77
N LEU A 148 -19.94 14.34 -2.50
CA LEU A 148 -20.74 13.28 -3.10
C LEU A 148 -22.20 13.31 -2.66
N GLU A 149 -22.51 13.74 -1.44
CA GLU A 149 -23.89 13.94 -0.94
C GLU A 149 -24.64 14.97 -1.78
N LYS A 150 -24.01 16.11 -2.07
CA LYS A 150 -24.58 17.13 -2.95
C LYS A 150 -24.80 16.57 -4.36
N ARG A 151 -23.80 15.86 -4.90
CA ARG A 151 -23.89 15.26 -6.24
C ARG A 151 -24.99 14.20 -6.32
N ALA A 152 -25.16 13.36 -5.29
CA ALA A 152 -26.20 12.34 -5.26
C ALA A 152 -27.62 12.93 -5.13
N ALA A 153 -27.75 14.08 -4.43
CA ALA A 153 -29.02 14.81 -4.34
C ALA A 153 -29.46 15.36 -5.72
N GLU A 154 -28.51 15.76 -6.55
CA GLU A 154 -28.77 16.25 -7.92
C GLU A 154 -28.86 15.13 -8.96
N ASN A 155 -28.09 14.05 -8.75
CA ASN A 155 -28.01 12.91 -9.65
C ASN A 155 -28.01 11.59 -8.89
N PRO A 156 -29.13 10.87 -8.80
CA PRO A 156 -29.25 9.60 -8.08
C PRO A 156 -28.27 8.51 -8.56
N ALA A 157 -27.75 8.59 -9.79
CA ALA A 157 -26.74 7.65 -10.30
C ALA A 157 -25.39 7.76 -9.55
N ALA A 158 -25.17 8.81 -8.78
CA ALA A 158 -23.98 8.96 -7.92
C ALA A 158 -24.11 8.25 -6.55
N GLN A 159 -25.30 7.76 -6.19
CA GLN A 159 -25.55 7.12 -4.89
C GLN A 159 -24.59 5.94 -4.59
N PRO A 160 -24.30 5.00 -5.51
CA PRO A 160 -23.38 3.89 -5.21
C PRO A 160 -21.96 4.37 -4.84
N VAL A 161 -21.47 5.45 -5.46
CA VAL A 161 -20.16 6.04 -5.17
C VAL A 161 -20.16 6.69 -3.78
N LEU A 162 -21.25 7.35 -3.42
CA LEU A 162 -21.42 7.93 -2.08
C LEU A 162 -21.46 6.85 -1.00
N ASP A 163 -22.17 5.75 -1.23
CA ASP A 163 -22.29 4.65 -0.27
C ASP A 163 -20.94 3.98 -0.04
N GLU A 164 -20.15 3.76 -1.10
CA GLU A 164 -18.78 3.24 -1.01
C GLU A 164 -17.86 4.20 -0.24
N ALA A 165 -17.94 5.51 -0.50
CA ALA A 165 -17.12 6.51 0.18
C ALA A 165 -17.48 6.64 1.68
N ARG A 166 -18.77 6.61 2.02
CA ARG A 166 -19.25 6.59 3.42
C ARG A 166 -18.77 5.34 4.15
N PHE A 167 -18.90 4.18 3.52
CA PHE A 167 -18.41 2.92 4.08
C PHE A 167 -16.91 3.01 4.35
N PHE A 168 -16.12 3.48 3.38
CA PHE A 168 -14.68 3.62 3.55
C PHE A 168 -14.31 4.57 4.71
N LEU A 169 -14.96 5.74 4.78
CA LEU A 169 -14.75 6.69 5.88
C LEU A 169 -15.05 6.06 7.25
N GLU A 170 -16.13 5.30 7.36
CA GLU A 170 -16.49 4.60 8.58
C GLU A 170 -15.45 3.56 8.98
N GLN A 171 -15.00 2.74 8.00
CA GLN A 171 -13.94 1.76 8.22
C GLN A 171 -12.65 2.41 8.71
N LYS A 172 -12.24 3.53 8.11
CA LYS A 172 -11.02 4.26 8.49
C LYS A 172 -11.13 4.87 9.89
N LYS A 173 -12.28 5.43 10.26
CA LYS A 173 -12.52 6.02 11.59
C LYS A 173 -12.54 4.98 12.71
N ASN A 174 -13.04 3.78 12.43
CA ASN A 174 -13.26 2.73 13.42
C ASN A 174 -12.13 1.70 13.48
N ALA A 175 -11.13 1.77 12.59
CA ALA A 175 -10.00 0.86 12.60
C ALA A 175 -9.20 1.00 13.90
N LYS A 176 -8.99 -0.12 14.61
CA LYS A 176 -8.09 -0.20 15.76
C LYS A 176 -6.72 -0.56 15.27
N LEU A 177 -5.80 0.39 15.35
CA LEU A 177 -4.44 0.21 14.87
C LEU A 177 -3.65 -0.71 15.81
N VAL A 178 -3.10 -1.77 15.24
CA VAL A 178 -2.33 -2.78 15.97
C VAL A 178 -0.87 -2.68 15.57
N LEU A 179 -0.01 -2.38 16.54
CA LEU A 179 1.43 -2.30 16.30
C LEU A 179 2.07 -3.69 16.25
N PRO A 180 3.16 -3.86 15.48
CA PRO A 180 3.96 -5.08 15.50
C PRO A 180 4.42 -5.46 16.91
N THR A 181 4.26 -6.74 17.23
CA THR A 181 4.67 -7.32 18.54
C THR A 181 6.07 -7.93 18.49
N GLN A 182 6.58 -8.15 17.29
CA GLN A 182 7.94 -8.62 17.04
C GLN A 182 8.58 -7.78 15.95
N THR A 183 9.81 -7.33 16.17
CA THR A 183 10.58 -6.55 15.18
C THR A 183 11.90 -7.22 14.87
N TYR A 184 12.52 -6.79 13.77
CA TYR A 184 13.87 -7.17 13.33
C TYR A 184 14.51 -5.99 12.59
N THR A 185 15.83 -6.06 12.31
CA THR A 185 16.60 -4.99 11.65
C THR A 185 16.98 -5.34 10.21
N ASP A 186 17.64 -6.47 9.97
CA ASP A 186 18.17 -6.79 8.64
C ASP A 186 17.45 -7.96 7.99
N THR A 187 17.47 -9.10 8.67
CA THR A 187 16.85 -10.34 8.18
C THR A 187 16.27 -11.14 9.33
N LEU A 188 15.07 -11.65 9.13
CA LEU A 188 14.44 -12.61 10.04
C LEU A 188 13.97 -13.82 9.23
N THR A 189 14.45 -15.01 9.58
CA THR A 189 13.96 -16.25 8.99
C THR A 189 12.90 -16.88 9.88
N LEU A 190 11.70 -17.03 9.32
CA LEU A 190 10.60 -17.77 9.94
C LEU A 190 10.51 -19.16 9.32
N LYS A 191 10.28 -20.16 10.20
CA LYS A 191 9.90 -21.52 9.76
C LYS A 191 8.41 -21.70 9.98
N LEU A 192 7.70 -22.09 8.93
CA LEU A 192 6.28 -22.37 8.95
C LEU A 192 6.03 -23.77 8.34
N GLY A 193 6.00 -24.78 9.21
CA GLY A 193 6.12 -26.17 8.79
C GLY A 193 7.49 -26.41 8.15
N GLU A 194 7.50 -26.96 6.94
CA GLU A 194 8.72 -27.19 6.18
C GLU A 194 9.19 -25.96 5.37
N ARG A 195 8.39 -24.89 5.34
CA ARG A 195 8.72 -23.68 4.57
C ARG A 195 9.68 -22.79 5.34
N GLU A 196 10.71 -22.35 4.64
CA GLU A 196 11.58 -21.25 5.07
C GLU A 196 11.10 -19.96 4.42
N ILE A 197 10.82 -18.95 5.23
CA ILE A 197 10.35 -17.65 4.80
C ILE A 197 11.31 -16.62 5.34
N GLN A 198 12.04 -15.95 4.45
CA GLN A 198 13.02 -14.94 4.80
C GLN A 198 12.39 -13.55 4.67
N LEU A 199 12.22 -12.86 5.80
CA LEU A 199 11.89 -11.44 5.85
C LEU A 199 13.20 -10.66 5.70
N ARG A 200 13.28 -9.77 4.74
CA ARG A 200 14.51 -9.02 4.45
C ARG A 200 14.23 -7.52 4.36
N HIS A 201 15.14 -6.76 4.94
CA HIS A 201 15.32 -5.33 4.73
C HIS A 201 16.71 -5.11 4.16
N VAL A 202 16.89 -4.22 3.21
CA VAL A 202 18.20 -3.93 2.59
C VAL A 202 18.61 -2.50 2.87
N ASP A 203 17.74 -1.54 2.56
CA ASP A 203 17.98 -0.12 2.80
C ASP A 203 16.62 0.60 2.89
N ARG A 204 16.64 1.86 3.30
CA ARG A 204 15.46 2.73 3.20
C ARG A 204 15.07 2.87 1.73
N ALA A 205 13.81 2.63 1.40
CA ALA A 205 13.35 2.57 0.01
C ALA A 205 12.08 3.40 -0.22
N VAL A 206 10.89 2.78 -0.28
CA VAL A 206 9.62 3.52 -0.30
C VAL A 206 9.39 4.20 1.05
N THR A 207 9.83 3.54 2.11
CA THR A 207 9.76 3.98 3.51
C THR A 207 11.09 3.68 4.23
N PRO A 208 11.26 4.08 5.50
CA PRO A 208 12.50 3.76 6.23
C PRO A 208 12.67 2.28 6.57
N GLY A 209 11.62 1.46 6.49
CA GLY A 209 11.64 0.10 7.04
C GLY A 209 10.95 -0.93 6.16
N ASP A 210 11.04 -0.79 4.83
CA ASP A 210 10.41 -1.73 3.92
C ASP A 210 10.93 -3.16 4.11
N THR A 211 9.99 -4.09 4.17
CA THR A 211 10.21 -5.53 4.26
C THR A 211 9.74 -6.20 2.99
N PHE A 212 10.54 -7.08 2.43
CA PHE A 212 10.08 -8.05 1.44
C PHE A 212 10.30 -9.49 1.93
N LEU A 213 9.51 -10.42 1.41
CA LEU A 213 9.70 -11.84 1.69
C LEU A 213 10.40 -12.52 0.52
N TYR A 214 11.31 -13.45 0.85
CA TYR A 214 11.87 -14.39 -0.10
C TYR A 214 11.62 -15.83 0.36
N LEU A 215 11.04 -16.63 -0.52
CA LEU A 215 10.81 -18.06 -0.34
C LEU A 215 11.76 -18.83 -1.27
N PRO A 216 12.94 -19.28 -0.77
CA PRO A 216 13.98 -19.84 -1.63
C PRO A 216 13.54 -21.12 -2.37
N ALA A 217 12.81 -21.99 -1.70
CA ALA A 217 12.37 -23.27 -2.27
C ALA A 217 11.35 -23.06 -3.42
N GLU A 218 10.48 -22.08 -3.29
CA GLU A 218 9.47 -21.74 -4.28
C GLU A 218 9.97 -20.76 -5.35
N LYS A 219 11.09 -20.11 -5.10
CA LYS A 219 11.65 -19.02 -5.94
C LYS A 219 10.67 -17.86 -6.08
N ILE A 220 10.04 -17.47 -4.97
CA ILE A 220 9.05 -16.39 -4.93
C ILE A 220 9.59 -15.23 -4.08
N VAL A 221 9.42 -14.01 -4.61
CA VAL A 221 9.66 -12.76 -3.88
C VAL A 221 8.32 -12.04 -3.72
N ILE A 222 8.00 -11.59 -2.50
CA ILE A 222 6.80 -10.79 -2.20
C ILE A 222 7.29 -9.44 -1.70
N THR A 223 7.05 -8.38 -2.47
CA THR A 223 7.83 -7.16 -2.35
C THR A 223 7.19 -6.06 -1.48
N GLY A 224 5.90 -6.16 -1.14
CA GLY A 224 5.19 -4.95 -0.73
C GLY A 224 5.37 -3.86 -1.80
N ASP A 225 5.35 -2.60 -1.40
CA ASP A 225 5.41 -1.47 -2.34
C ASP A 225 6.82 -1.17 -2.89
N LEU A 226 7.83 -1.97 -2.53
CA LEU A 226 9.12 -1.91 -3.23
C LEU A 226 8.93 -2.09 -4.74
N LEU A 227 7.92 -2.87 -5.15
CA LEU A 227 7.46 -2.97 -6.52
C LEU A 227 5.93 -2.94 -6.56
N VAL A 228 5.37 -2.08 -7.40
CA VAL A 228 3.92 -1.95 -7.63
C VAL A 228 3.64 -2.16 -9.12
N ASN A 229 2.62 -2.92 -9.41
CA ASN A 229 2.15 -3.16 -10.77
C ASN A 229 0.82 -2.38 -11.00
N PRO A 230 0.79 -1.32 -11.84
CA PRO A 230 1.88 -0.95 -12.75
C PRO A 230 2.79 0.20 -12.27
N ILE A 231 2.37 1.11 -11.39
CA ILE A 231 3.07 2.35 -11.07
C ILE A 231 3.32 2.48 -9.57
N ALA A 232 4.58 2.64 -9.20
CA ALA A 232 4.99 2.86 -7.82
C ALA A 232 4.74 4.31 -7.35
N PHE A 233 4.62 4.48 -6.02
CA PHE A 233 4.30 5.73 -5.37
C PHE A 233 5.54 6.27 -4.63
N ALA A 234 6.19 7.29 -5.19
CA ALA A 234 7.52 7.70 -4.76
C ALA A 234 7.56 8.86 -3.75
N LEU A 235 6.43 9.28 -3.18
CA LEU A 235 6.29 10.51 -2.39
C LEU A 235 7.31 10.64 -1.25
N SER A 236 7.47 9.60 -0.44
CA SER A 236 8.32 9.60 0.76
C SER A 236 9.58 8.77 0.60
N SER A 237 9.95 8.45 -0.65
CA SER A 237 11.00 7.49 -0.96
C SER A 237 12.42 8.00 -0.66
N TYR A 238 13.32 7.04 -0.61
CA TYR A 238 14.77 7.19 -0.46
C TYR A 238 15.44 6.70 -1.76
N PRO A 239 15.66 7.59 -2.74
CA PRO A 239 15.98 7.22 -4.12
C PRO A 239 17.13 6.23 -4.27
N THR A 240 18.28 6.53 -3.69
CA THR A 240 19.48 5.68 -3.78
C THR A 240 19.27 4.33 -3.08
N GLY A 241 18.67 4.33 -1.90
CA GLY A 241 18.40 3.13 -1.12
C GLY A 241 17.34 2.24 -1.78
N TRP A 242 16.33 2.85 -2.40
CA TRP A 242 15.30 2.08 -3.12
C TRP A 242 15.87 1.35 -4.33
N LEU A 243 16.67 2.04 -5.17
CA LEU A 243 17.36 1.38 -6.29
C LEU A 243 18.23 0.23 -5.80
N ARG A 244 19.02 0.41 -4.73
CA ARG A 244 19.85 -0.65 -4.13
C ARG A 244 19.00 -1.85 -3.67
N THR A 245 17.84 -1.59 -3.07
CA THR A 245 16.92 -2.64 -2.62
C THR A 245 16.36 -3.42 -3.80
N LEU A 246 15.97 -2.74 -4.89
CA LEU A 246 15.50 -3.42 -6.12
C LEU A 246 16.63 -4.24 -6.78
N GLU A 247 17.86 -3.75 -6.78
CA GLU A 247 19.03 -4.50 -7.27
C GLU A 247 19.28 -5.76 -6.44
N ALA A 248 19.12 -5.70 -5.12
CA ALA A 248 19.21 -6.87 -4.26
C ALA A 248 18.07 -7.87 -4.53
N ILE A 249 16.85 -7.42 -4.82
CA ILE A 249 15.74 -8.27 -5.23
C ILE A 249 16.03 -8.92 -6.60
N ASP A 250 16.54 -8.15 -7.56
CA ASP A 250 16.87 -8.67 -8.89
C ASP A 250 17.94 -9.76 -8.86
N ALA A 251 18.89 -9.67 -7.92
CA ALA A 251 19.95 -10.67 -7.72
C ALA A 251 19.44 -11.99 -7.14
N LEU A 252 18.19 -12.05 -6.62
CA LEU A 252 17.61 -13.30 -6.12
C LEU A 252 17.18 -14.22 -7.27
N ASP A 253 17.24 -15.53 -7.01
CA ASP A 253 16.63 -16.55 -7.89
C ASP A 253 15.10 -16.54 -7.70
N GLY A 254 14.45 -15.45 -8.11
CA GLY A 254 13.02 -15.25 -8.07
C GLY A 254 12.39 -15.48 -9.44
N ALA A 255 11.60 -16.55 -9.58
CA ALA A 255 10.85 -16.84 -10.80
C ALA A 255 9.49 -16.12 -10.83
N ILE A 256 8.97 -15.77 -9.67
CA ILE A 256 7.70 -15.06 -9.51
C ILE A 256 7.91 -13.91 -8.53
N ILE A 257 7.39 -12.74 -8.89
CA ILE A 257 7.37 -11.56 -8.00
C ILE A 257 5.91 -11.20 -7.73
N ILE A 258 5.55 -11.09 -6.45
CA ILE A 258 4.24 -10.63 -6.01
C ILE A 258 4.40 -9.19 -5.51
N PRO A 259 3.86 -8.19 -6.23
CA PRO A 259 3.98 -6.78 -5.88
C PRO A 259 3.02 -6.39 -4.76
N GLY A 260 3.21 -5.21 -4.17
CA GLY A 260 2.32 -4.64 -3.14
C GLY A 260 0.92 -4.30 -3.67
N HIS A 261 0.79 -4.03 -4.96
CA HIS A 261 -0.48 -3.85 -5.67
C HIS A 261 -0.43 -4.51 -7.04
N GLY A 262 -1.59 -4.96 -7.52
CA GLY A 262 -1.77 -5.53 -8.85
C GLY A 262 -1.39 -7.00 -8.97
N GLU A 263 -1.34 -7.47 -10.21
CA GLU A 263 -1.16 -8.88 -10.56
C GLU A 263 0.28 -9.36 -10.32
N PRO A 264 0.50 -10.67 -10.05
CA PRO A 264 1.83 -11.24 -9.89
C PRO A 264 2.58 -11.24 -11.23
N LEU A 265 3.90 -11.06 -11.15
CA LEU A 265 4.80 -11.01 -12.30
C LEU A 265 5.52 -12.34 -12.45
N ARG A 266 5.60 -12.83 -13.68
CA ARG A 266 6.30 -14.09 -14.03
C ARG A 266 7.59 -13.86 -14.81
N ASP A 267 7.99 -12.60 -14.90
CA ASP A 267 9.28 -12.14 -15.42
C ASP A 267 9.72 -10.87 -14.66
N LYS A 268 10.91 -10.39 -14.99
CA LYS A 268 11.49 -9.20 -14.35
C LYS A 268 11.35 -7.91 -15.18
N ALA A 269 10.52 -7.90 -16.24
CA ALA A 269 10.45 -6.76 -17.15
C ALA A 269 10.01 -5.48 -16.41
N LEU A 270 8.97 -5.56 -15.55
CA LEU A 270 8.51 -4.43 -14.76
C LEU A 270 9.55 -4.00 -13.72
N LEU A 271 10.22 -4.93 -13.04
CA LEU A 271 11.30 -4.65 -12.10
C LEU A 271 12.44 -3.89 -12.79
N HIS A 272 12.89 -4.36 -13.95
CA HIS A 272 13.96 -3.71 -14.71
C HIS A 272 13.54 -2.33 -15.22
N ALA A 273 12.29 -2.16 -15.66
CA ALA A 273 11.78 -0.85 -16.07
C ALA A 273 11.79 0.15 -14.90
N HIS A 274 11.37 -0.26 -13.69
CA HIS A 274 11.48 0.59 -12.49
C HIS A 274 12.92 0.98 -12.18
N MET A 275 13.83 -0.01 -12.18
CA MET A 275 15.26 0.25 -11.93
C MET A 275 15.88 1.18 -12.96
N ASN A 276 15.52 1.04 -14.25
CA ASN A 276 16.01 1.92 -15.31
C ASN A 276 15.52 3.34 -15.13
N VAL A 277 14.21 3.53 -14.86
CA VAL A 277 13.63 4.85 -14.55
C VAL A 277 14.37 5.50 -13.37
N MET A 278 14.56 4.77 -12.27
CA MET A 278 15.26 5.29 -11.09
C MET A 278 16.71 5.66 -11.38
N ARG A 279 17.45 4.84 -12.14
CA ARG A 279 18.84 5.15 -12.54
C ARG A 279 18.90 6.41 -13.41
N GLU A 280 18.00 6.54 -14.38
CA GLU A 280 17.95 7.73 -15.24
C GLU A 280 17.59 8.99 -14.44
N LEU A 281 16.63 8.91 -13.50
CA LEU A 281 16.25 10.04 -12.65
C LEU A 281 17.38 10.45 -11.70
N LEU A 282 18.06 9.50 -11.06
CA LEU A 282 19.21 9.78 -10.18
C LEU A 282 20.34 10.46 -10.95
N LYS A 283 20.66 9.95 -12.16
CA LYS A 283 21.67 10.54 -13.02
C LYS A 283 21.27 11.94 -13.50
N ALA A 284 20.06 12.09 -14.04
CA ALA A 284 19.58 13.35 -14.54
C ALA A 284 19.49 14.43 -13.46
N GLY A 285 18.99 14.09 -12.27
CA GLY A 285 18.93 15.02 -11.13
C GLY A 285 20.32 15.52 -10.71
N LYS A 286 21.30 14.63 -10.63
CA LYS A 286 22.68 15.00 -10.33
C LYS A 286 23.28 15.92 -11.39
N ASP A 287 23.13 15.57 -12.67
CA ASP A 287 23.68 16.34 -13.78
C ASP A 287 22.98 17.72 -13.93
N ALA A 288 21.66 17.78 -13.75
CA ALA A 288 20.89 19.02 -13.81
C ALA A 288 21.24 19.94 -12.64
N LYS A 289 21.37 19.43 -11.44
CA LYS A 289 21.77 20.21 -10.25
C LYS A 289 23.15 20.84 -10.42
N GLN A 290 24.12 20.14 -11.01
CA GLN A 290 25.44 20.70 -11.33
C GLN A 290 25.37 21.87 -12.32
N ARG A 291 24.35 21.90 -13.17
CA ARG A 291 24.07 23.01 -14.11
C ARG A 291 23.21 24.12 -13.51
N GLY A 292 22.80 24.00 -12.23
CA GLY A 292 21.98 24.98 -11.53
C GLY A 292 20.48 24.88 -11.86
N LEU A 293 20.02 23.78 -12.45
CA LEU A 293 18.61 23.55 -12.72
C LEU A 293 17.89 23.03 -11.49
N ASP A 294 16.60 23.33 -11.36
CA ASP A 294 15.74 22.77 -10.31
C ASP A 294 15.17 21.39 -10.68
N ALA A 295 14.41 20.79 -9.74
CA ALA A 295 13.84 19.45 -9.92
C ALA A 295 12.84 19.38 -11.08
N ASP A 296 12.04 20.44 -11.27
CA ASP A 296 11.06 20.49 -12.36
C ASP A 296 11.73 20.55 -13.73
N GLN A 297 12.76 21.37 -13.86
CA GLN A 297 13.56 21.47 -15.08
C GLN A 297 14.28 20.13 -15.40
N ALA A 298 14.86 19.50 -14.38
CA ALA A 298 15.50 18.19 -14.52
C ALA A 298 14.52 17.10 -14.97
N LYS A 299 13.32 17.10 -14.40
CA LYS A 299 12.23 16.19 -14.77
C LYS A 299 11.86 16.33 -16.25
N GLU A 300 11.61 17.55 -16.73
CA GLU A 300 11.22 17.77 -18.12
C GLU A 300 12.32 17.34 -19.11
N GLU A 301 13.59 17.53 -18.78
CA GLU A 301 14.71 17.07 -19.62
C GLU A 301 14.85 15.54 -19.70
N VAL A 302 14.47 14.81 -18.65
CA VAL A 302 14.64 13.35 -18.62
C VAL A 302 13.44 12.59 -19.18
N LEU A 303 12.23 13.14 -19.10
CA LEU A 303 10.98 12.48 -19.52
C LEU A 303 11.05 11.81 -20.91
N PRO A 304 11.59 12.43 -21.97
CA PRO A 304 11.68 11.79 -23.30
C PRO A 304 12.51 10.49 -23.29
N ARG A 305 13.50 10.38 -22.41
CA ARG A 305 14.37 9.20 -22.30
C ARG A 305 13.69 8.02 -21.60
N LEU A 306 12.66 8.28 -20.78
CA LEU A 306 11.93 7.28 -20.02
C LEU A 306 10.81 6.58 -20.80
N ARG A 307 10.60 6.97 -22.07
CA ARG A 307 9.42 6.50 -22.84
C ARG A 307 9.34 4.97 -22.98
N ALA A 308 10.46 4.30 -23.20
CA ALA A 308 10.47 2.85 -23.36
C ALA A 308 10.03 2.13 -22.07
N ASP A 309 10.58 2.53 -20.92
CA ASP A 309 10.24 1.98 -19.63
C ASP A 309 8.81 2.35 -19.20
N MET A 310 8.38 3.59 -19.51
CA MET A 310 7.00 4.03 -19.32
C MET A 310 6.02 3.09 -20.05
N LEU A 311 6.28 2.74 -21.31
CA LEU A 311 5.41 1.85 -22.08
C LEU A 311 5.32 0.43 -21.48
N VAL A 312 6.40 -0.08 -20.87
CA VAL A 312 6.36 -1.37 -20.13
C VAL A 312 5.35 -1.28 -18.99
N MET A 313 5.33 -0.16 -18.27
CA MET A 313 4.46 0.04 -17.09
C MET A 313 3.02 0.37 -17.48
N THR A 314 2.82 1.28 -18.44
CA THR A 314 1.52 1.92 -18.69
C THR A 314 0.76 1.34 -19.87
N LYS A 315 1.46 0.60 -20.76
CA LYS A 315 0.90 0.12 -22.03
C LYS A 315 0.23 1.23 -22.85
N ASP A 316 0.75 2.45 -22.69
CA ASP A 316 0.27 3.70 -23.32
C ASP A 316 -1.16 4.12 -22.90
N ASP A 317 -1.66 3.61 -21.77
CA ASP A 317 -2.91 4.08 -21.17
C ASP A 317 -2.75 5.53 -20.69
N PRO A 318 -3.60 6.48 -21.12
CA PRO A 318 -3.44 7.91 -20.79
C PRO A 318 -3.47 8.19 -19.28
N LYS A 319 -4.31 7.49 -18.50
CA LYS A 319 -4.40 7.66 -17.05
C LYS A 319 -3.15 7.13 -16.36
N LEU A 320 -2.65 5.98 -16.79
CA LEU A 320 -1.41 5.42 -16.26
C LEU A 320 -0.19 6.25 -16.68
N ASN A 321 -0.19 6.83 -17.87
CA ASN A 321 0.86 7.77 -18.31
C ASN A 321 0.91 9.00 -17.41
N GLU A 322 -0.23 9.55 -17.02
CA GLU A 322 -0.31 10.67 -16.07
C GLU A 322 0.16 10.24 -14.68
N GLN A 323 -0.27 9.09 -14.18
CA GLN A 323 0.18 8.54 -12.89
C GLN A 323 1.69 8.29 -12.88
N PHE A 324 2.25 7.75 -13.97
CA PHE A 324 3.70 7.57 -14.10
C PHE A 324 4.46 8.89 -13.96
N ARG A 325 4.00 9.95 -14.66
CA ARG A 325 4.63 11.27 -14.57
C ARG A 325 4.56 11.86 -13.18
N ILE A 326 3.43 11.72 -12.48
CA ILE A 326 3.17 12.34 -11.19
C ILE A 326 3.75 11.50 -10.05
N TYR A 327 3.30 10.23 -9.93
CA TYR A 327 3.56 9.42 -8.74
C TYR A 327 4.96 8.82 -8.73
N LEU A 328 5.51 8.52 -9.90
CA LEU A 328 6.86 7.99 -10.00
C LEU A 328 7.86 9.09 -10.37
N VAL A 329 7.73 9.74 -11.52
CA VAL A 329 8.80 10.63 -12.02
C VAL A 329 8.91 11.92 -11.21
N ASP A 330 7.80 12.65 -11.05
CA ASP A 330 7.80 13.95 -10.38
C ASP A 330 8.23 13.84 -8.91
N TRP A 331 7.59 12.97 -8.16
CA TRP A 331 7.92 12.80 -6.75
C TRP A 331 9.31 12.22 -6.52
N PHE A 332 9.71 11.24 -7.33
CA PHE A 332 11.06 10.68 -7.21
C PHE A 332 12.14 11.71 -7.52
N MET A 333 11.95 12.57 -8.56
CA MET A 333 12.91 13.62 -8.89
C MET A 333 13.06 14.64 -7.75
N HIS A 334 11.95 15.06 -7.13
CA HIS A 334 12.02 15.93 -5.95
C HIS A 334 12.77 15.26 -4.79
N ARG A 335 12.54 13.97 -4.54
CA ARG A 335 13.29 13.22 -3.53
C ARG A 335 14.76 13.07 -3.87
N VAL A 336 15.13 12.93 -5.16
CA VAL A 336 16.53 12.98 -5.62
C VAL A 336 17.16 14.33 -5.25
N TYR A 337 16.47 15.44 -5.46
CA TYR A 337 16.98 16.76 -5.08
C TYR A 337 17.11 16.94 -3.57
N ASP A 338 16.15 16.42 -2.80
CA ASP A 338 16.26 16.40 -1.33
C ASP A 338 17.50 15.62 -0.90
N GLU A 339 17.73 14.42 -1.44
CA GLU A 339 18.88 13.57 -1.13
C GLU A 339 20.22 14.23 -1.53
N LEU A 340 20.25 14.94 -2.65
CA LEU A 340 21.40 15.71 -3.11
C LEU A 340 21.67 16.97 -2.27
N ASN A 341 20.69 17.44 -1.48
CA ASN A 341 20.85 18.56 -0.54
C ASN A 341 21.35 18.12 0.83
N GLY A 342 21.29 16.83 1.13
CA GLY A 342 21.77 16.24 2.40
C GLY A 342 21.06 14.92 2.73
N PRO A 343 21.45 14.28 3.83
CA PRO A 343 20.85 13.03 4.26
C PRO A 343 19.34 13.19 4.50
N LEU A 344 18.55 12.30 3.90
CA LEU A 344 17.11 12.27 4.14
C LEU A 344 16.80 11.80 5.57
N SER A 345 15.94 12.52 6.26
CA SER A 345 15.41 12.10 7.57
C SER A 345 14.32 11.03 7.39
N ASP A 346 13.94 10.36 8.49
CA ASP A 346 12.82 9.43 8.50
C ASP A 346 11.46 10.16 8.62
N ALA A 347 11.46 11.51 8.67
CA ALA A 347 10.22 12.28 8.63
C ALA A 347 9.51 12.12 7.27
N ILE A 348 8.20 11.94 7.34
CA ILE A 348 7.39 11.80 6.13
C ILE A 348 7.39 13.12 5.36
N ALA A 349 7.81 13.08 4.10
CA ALA A 349 7.82 14.26 3.25
C ALA A 349 6.37 14.79 3.06
N PRO A 350 6.15 16.11 3.13
CA PRO A 350 4.83 16.68 2.85
C PRO A 350 4.47 16.45 1.38
N ILE A 351 3.16 16.23 1.13
CA ILE A 351 2.67 16.16 -0.24
C ILE A 351 2.93 17.51 -0.92
N PRO A 352 3.63 17.56 -2.07
CA PRO A 352 3.86 18.80 -2.79
C PRO A 352 2.52 19.50 -3.10
N ARG A 353 2.40 20.78 -2.75
CA ARG A 353 1.23 21.57 -3.13
C ARG A 353 1.35 21.86 -4.63
N ARG A 354 0.35 21.46 -5.38
CA ARG A 354 0.18 21.79 -6.80
C ARG A 354 -0.56 23.08 -6.97
#